data_f0702218095e047dd6897582b478dafd
#
_entry.id   f0702218095e047dd6897582b478dafd
#
_cell.length_a   1.000
_cell.length_b   1.000
_cell.length_c   1.000
_cell.angle_alpha   90.00
_cell.angle_beta   90.00
_cell.angle_gamma   90.00
#
_symmetry.space_group_name_H-M   'P 1'
#
loop_
_entity.id
_entity.type
_entity.pdbx_description
1 polymer ?
#
loop_
_entity_poly.entity_id
_entity_poly.type
_entity_poly.pdbx_seq_one_letter_code
_entity_poly.pdbx_strand_id
1 'polypeptide(L)'
;MNPLPHRRAIGLMIVAATLWSIAGVVTRQLAPSVQAEGRFEVTFWRSLFAAVFVGGYFLLVRREGWRPLAAAGWPGLVSGLMWAVMFIAFMLALTFTTVANTLLVLSLGPLITALLARAVLKAPIAPRTWTAIAAATAGILWMATQAAPATAAGRPLLGMLIAFSVPVASAINLVTLQKTRARVDLVPAVFLGGVISAALMLPLALPFQAAPRDLLLLAVLGFFQLGLPCMLMVVAARSLSAPEVALLGLLEVVLGPLWAWLGAGEVPAAATLAGGTLVLGALVLNELASLRAGRR
;
A
#
# COMPACT_ATOMS: atom_id res chain seq x y z
N MET A 1 -22.82 -9.26 -2.83
CA MET A 1 -22.55 -8.15 -1.86
C MET A 1 -22.81 -6.83 -2.58
N ASN A 2 -23.67 -5.97 -2.04
CA ASN A 2 -24.01 -4.68 -2.65
C ASN A 2 -22.81 -3.73 -2.63
N PRO A 3 -22.58 -2.95 -3.70
CA PRO A 3 -21.55 -1.94 -3.71
C PRO A 3 -21.85 -0.86 -2.66
N LEU A 4 -20.80 -0.37 -2.03
CA LEU A 4 -20.91 0.71 -1.04
C LEU A 4 -21.22 2.05 -1.74
N PRO A 5 -21.92 2.98 -1.08
CA PRO A 5 -21.98 4.35 -1.56
C PRO A 5 -20.57 4.91 -1.80
N HIS A 6 -20.37 5.61 -2.90
CA HIS A 6 -19.05 6.12 -3.34
C HIS A 6 -18.32 6.89 -2.22
N ARG A 7 -19.03 7.76 -1.49
CA ARG A 7 -18.47 8.51 -0.35
C ARG A 7 -17.92 7.61 0.76
N ARG A 8 -18.63 6.49 1.07
CA ARG A 8 -18.16 5.53 2.08
C ARG A 8 -16.91 4.80 1.60
N ALA A 9 -16.83 4.47 0.33
CA ALA A 9 -15.64 3.85 -0.25
C ALA A 9 -14.42 4.79 -0.21
N ILE A 10 -14.59 6.08 -0.50
CA ILE A 10 -13.54 7.10 -0.30
C ILE A 10 -13.10 7.14 1.17
N GLY A 11 -14.06 7.19 2.12
CA GLY A 11 -13.74 7.17 3.55
C GLY A 11 -12.91 5.95 3.97
N LEU A 12 -13.27 4.75 3.48
CA LEU A 12 -12.49 3.53 3.74
C LEU A 12 -11.06 3.62 3.18
N MET A 13 -10.89 4.22 1.98
CA MET A 13 -9.56 4.42 1.40
C MET A 13 -8.72 5.43 2.18
N ILE A 14 -9.34 6.52 2.67
CA ILE A 14 -8.63 7.50 3.53
C ILE A 14 -8.15 6.81 4.81
N VAL A 15 -9.01 6.03 5.46
CA VAL A 15 -8.62 5.25 6.65
C VAL A 15 -7.50 4.27 6.31
N ALA A 16 -7.60 3.54 5.20
CA ALA A 16 -6.56 2.61 4.78
C ALA A 16 -5.20 3.31 4.55
N ALA A 17 -5.19 4.42 3.82
CA ALA A 17 -3.97 5.19 3.56
C ALA A 17 -3.37 5.79 4.85
N THR A 18 -4.22 6.24 5.77
CA THR A 18 -3.78 6.71 7.10
C THR A 18 -3.13 5.59 7.90
N LEU A 19 -3.70 4.39 7.86
CA LEU A 19 -3.11 3.22 8.55
C LEU A 19 -1.80 2.78 7.88
N TRP A 20 -1.70 2.81 6.55
CA TRP A 20 -0.44 2.51 5.87
C TRP A 20 0.66 3.49 6.25
N SER A 21 0.35 4.76 6.42
CA SER A 21 1.33 5.83 6.68
C SER A 21 2.03 5.74 8.03
N ILE A 22 1.50 4.96 9.00
CA ILE A 22 2.14 4.78 10.32
C ILE A 22 3.38 3.87 10.28
N ALA A 23 3.65 3.18 9.18
CA ALA A 23 4.75 2.22 9.04
C ALA A 23 6.10 2.81 9.48
N GLY A 24 6.42 4.01 9.00
CA GLY A 24 7.70 4.66 9.28
C GLY A 24 7.93 4.92 10.78
N VAL A 25 6.94 5.51 11.44
CA VAL A 25 7.03 5.86 12.87
C VAL A 25 7.18 4.62 13.75
N VAL A 26 6.38 3.58 13.49
CA VAL A 26 6.43 2.35 14.30
C VAL A 26 7.73 1.58 14.04
N THR A 27 8.18 1.49 12.80
CA THR A 27 9.43 0.80 12.46
C THR A 27 10.65 1.44 13.15
N ARG A 28 10.64 2.76 13.34
CA ARG A 28 11.73 3.47 14.07
C ARG A 28 11.78 3.19 15.56
N GLN A 29 10.74 2.60 16.13
CA GLN A 29 10.70 2.21 17.54
C GLN A 29 11.23 0.78 17.79
N LEU A 30 11.52 0.03 16.72
CA LEU A 30 12.15 -1.29 16.80
C LEU A 30 13.59 -1.16 17.33
N ALA A 31 14.11 -2.23 17.91
CA ALA A 31 15.50 -2.29 18.35
C ALA A 31 16.47 -2.00 17.18
N PRO A 32 17.60 -1.29 17.43
CA PRO A 32 18.57 -0.94 16.38
C PRO A 32 19.07 -2.14 15.57
N SER A 33 19.27 -3.30 16.19
CA SER A 33 19.65 -4.55 15.52
C SER A 33 18.61 -5.01 14.50
N VAL A 34 17.33 -4.97 14.88
CA VAL A 34 16.21 -5.33 14.01
C VAL A 34 16.05 -4.34 12.87
N GLN A 35 16.30 -3.04 13.11
CA GLN A 35 16.27 -2.02 12.06
C GLN A 35 17.42 -2.17 11.05
N ALA A 36 18.62 -2.49 11.51
CA ALA A 36 19.80 -2.55 10.67
C ALA A 36 19.89 -3.86 9.86
N GLU A 37 19.64 -4.99 10.49
CA GLU A 37 19.87 -6.32 9.92
C GLU A 37 18.59 -7.14 9.76
N GLY A 38 17.54 -6.86 10.53
CA GLY A 38 16.32 -7.64 10.62
C GLY A 38 15.26 -7.37 9.52
N ARG A 39 15.62 -6.78 8.39
CA ARG A 39 14.66 -6.40 7.32
C ARG A 39 13.79 -7.56 6.81
N PHE A 40 14.37 -8.76 6.69
CA PHE A 40 13.64 -9.96 6.30
C PHE A 40 12.75 -10.45 7.45
N GLU A 41 13.24 -10.35 8.68
CA GLU A 41 12.50 -10.67 9.89
C GLU A 41 11.30 -9.72 10.08
N VAL A 42 11.49 -8.41 9.88
CA VAL A 42 10.40 -7.42 9.90
C VAL A 42 9.34 -7.77 8.86
N THR A 43 9.76 -8.12 7.63
CA THR A 43 8.83 -8.51 6.56
C THR A 43 8.09 -9.79 6.90
N PHE A 44 8.79 -10.79 7.45
CA PHE A 44 8.22 -12.06 7.89
C PHE A 44 7.13 -11.85 8.94
N TRP A 45 7.47 -11.21 10.07
CA TRP A 45 6.54 -11.03 11.17
C TRP A 45 5.34 -10.16 10.79
N ARG A 46 5.55 -9.07 10.08
CA ARG A 46 4.43 -8.24 9.58
C ARG A 46 3.48 -9.04 8.71
N SER A 47 4.00 -9.83 7.78
CA SER A 47 3.20 -10.64 6.87
C SER A 47 2.48 -11.76 7.60
N LEU A 48 3.15 -12.40 8.56
CA LEU A 48 2.55 -13.44 9.40
C LEU A 48 1.41 -12.89 10.26
N PHE A 49 1.64 -11.77 10.95
CA PHE A 49 0.60 -11.13 11.77
C PHE A 49 -0.57 -10.61 10.92
N ALA A 50 -0.31 -10.09 9.72
CA ALA A 50 -1.37 -9.74 8.79
C ALA A 50 -2.21 -10.98 8.38
N ALA A 51 -1.54 -12.10 8.07
CA ALA A 51 -2.21 -13.35 7.76
C ALA A 51 -3.03 -13.87 8.96
N VAL A 52 -2.46 -13.85 10.17
CA VAL A 52 -3.17 -14.24 11.40
C VAL A 52 -4.41 -13.36 11.62
N PHE A 53 -4.28 -12.04 11.45
CA PHE A 53 -5.40 -11.11 11.61
C PHE A 53 -6.52 -11.38 10.59
N VAL A 54 -6.18 -11.46 9.30
CA VAL A 54 -7.17 -11.69 8.24
C VAL A 54 -7.77 -13.09 8.34
N GLY A 55 -6.97 -14.12 8.63
CA GLY A 55 -7.43 -15.48 8.87
C GLY A 55 -8.37 -15.56 10.07
N GLY A 56 -7.99 -14.93 11.19
CA GLY A 56 -8.84 -14.81 12.38
C GLY A 56 -10.17 -14.12 12.10
N TYR A 57 -10.16 -13.06 11.30
CA TYR A 57 -11.39 -12.40 10.86
C TYR A 57 -12.34 -13.36 10.14
N PHE A 58 -11.84 -14.19 9.21
CA PHE A 58 -12.67 -15.16 8.51
C PHE A 58 -13.18 -16.30 9.41
N LEU A 59 -12.34 -16.76 10.32
CA LEU A 59 -12.72 -17.89 11.19
C LEU A 59 -13.66 -17.44 12.32
N LEU A 60 -13.38 -16.32 12.97
CA LEU A 60 -14.05 -15.89 14.20
C LEU A 60 -15.21 -14.93 13.95
N VAL A 61 -15.05 -13.98 13.00
CA VAL A 61 -16.04 -12.92 12.76
C VAL A 61 -17.01 -13.34 11.65
N ARG A 62 -16.52 -13.71 10.48
CA ARG A 62 -17.39 -14.11 9.37
C ARG A 62 -17.91 -15.55 9.49
N ARG A 63 -17.22 -16.39 10.24
CA ARG A 63 -17.56 -17.82 10.46
C ARG A 63 -17.74 -18.61 9.16
N GLU A 64 -17.16 -18.14 8.07
CA GLU A 64 -17.25 -18.77 6.73
C GLU A 64 -16.15 -19.82 6.51
N GLY A 65 -15.18 -19.92 7.44
CA GLY A 65 -14.01 -20.78 7.31
C GLY A 65 -13.17 -20.40 6.10
N TRP A 66 -12.62 -21.38 5.41
CA TRP A 66 -11.76 -21.20 4.24
C TRP A 66 -12.53 -21.24 2.90
N ARG A 67 -13.86 -21.40 2.92
CA ARG A 67 -14.69 -21.41 1.71
C ARG A 67 -14.49 -20.19 0.82
N PRO A 68 -14.42 -18.94 1.33
CA PRO A 68 -14.20 -17.75 0.49
C PRO A 68 -12.86 -17.78 -0.24
N LEU A 69 -11.81 -18.37 0.39
CA LEU A 69 -10.50 -18.52 -0.25
C LEU A 69 -10.56 -19.48 -1.44
N ALA A 70 -11.22 -20.62 -1.25
CA ALA A 70 -11.43 -21.60 -2.34
C ALA A 70 -12.31 -21.01 -3.46
N ALA A 71 -13.37 -20.28 -3.10
CA ALA A 71 -14.27 -19.62 -4.05
C ALA A 71 -13.59 -18.49 -4.83
N ALA A 72 -12.51 -17.89 -4.31
CA ALA A 72 -11.76 -16.84 -4.98
C ALA A 72 -11.05 -17.33 -6.26
N GLY A 73 -10.75 -18.62 -6.36
CA GLY A 73 -10.19 -19.27 -7.54
C GLY A 73 -8.94 -18.58 -8.08
N TRP A 74 -8.76 -18.61 -9.41
CA TRP A 74 -7.61 -17.99 -10.06
C TRP A 74 -7.45 -16.48 -9.77
N PRO A 75 -8.51 -15.65 -9.77
CA PRO A 75 -8.38 -14.24 -9.39
C PRO A 75 -7.87 -14.04 -7.97
N GLY A 76 -8.26 -14.90 -7.03
CA GLY A 76 -7.76 -14.90 -5.65
C GLY A 76 -6.28 -15.21 -5.57
N LEU A 77 -5.80 -16.18 -6.37
CA LEU A 77 -4.39 -16.51 -6.45
C LEU A 77 -3.56 -15.37 -7.03
N VAL A 78 -4.01 -14.77 -8.13
CA VAL A 78 -3.35 -13.59 -8.74
C VAL A 78 -3.28 -12.43 -7.74
N SER A 79 -4.41 -12.10 -7.10
CA SER A 79 -4.46 -11.03 -6.11
C SER A 79 -3.55 -11.33 -4.90
N GLY A 80 -3.57 -12.57 -4.39
CA GLY A 80 -2.70 -12.99 -3.29
C GLY A 80 -1.21 -12.91 -3.64
N LEU A 81 -0.83 -13.32 -4.85
CA LEU A 81 0.55 -13.19 -5.33
C LEU A 81 0.96 -11.72 -5.47
N MET A 82 0.08 -10.85 -5.99
CA MET A 82 0.36 -9.42 -6.08
C MET A 82 0.52 -8.78 -4.69
N TRP A 83 -0.29 -9.18 -3.71
CA TRP A 83 -0.10 -8.76 -2.32
C TRP A 83 1.26 -9.20 -1.77
N ALA A 84 1.66 -10.45 -1.98
CA ALA A 84 2.96 -10.96 -1.54
C ALA A 84 4.12 -10.17 -2.18
N VAL A 85 4.04 -9.91 -3.50
CA VAL A 85 5.04 -9.09 -4.20
C VAL A 85 5.14 -7.70 -3.58
N MET A 86 4.01 -7.02 -3.32
CA MET A 86 4.01 -5.69 -2.71
C MET A 86 4.62 -5.71 -1.30
N PHE A 87 4.26 -6.70 -0.47
CA PHE A 87 4.76 -6.81 0.91
C PHE A 87 6.27 -7.03 0.97
N ILE A 88 6.79 -7.89 0.09
CA ILE A 88 8.21 -8.22 0.00
C ILE A 88 9.00 -7.10 -0.66
N ALA A 89 8.58 -6.67 -1.85
CA ALA A 89 9.36 -5.77 -2.68
C ALA A 89 9.52 -4.38 -2.06
N PHE A 90 8.51 -3.87 -1.35
CA PHE A 90 8.62 -2.61 -0.63
C PHE A 90 9.75 -2.65 0.42
N MET A 91 9.74 -3.66 1.28
CA MET A 91 10.78 -3.81 2.32
C MET A 91 12.15 -4.09 1.71
N LEU A 92 12.19 -4.94 0.69
CA LEU A 92 13.44 -5.28 0.01
C LEU A 92 14.05 -4.07 -0.73
N ALA A 93 13.23 -3.23 -1.35
CA ALA A 93 13.70 -2.00 -1.98
C ALA A 93 14.42 -1.08 -0.99
N LEU A 94 13.86 -0.90 0.22
CA LEU A 94 14.45 -0.08 1.27
C LEU A 94 15.84 -0.58 1.73
N THR A 95 16.22 -1.80 1.38
CA THR A 95 17.56 -2.33 1.70
C THR A 95 18.63 -1.93 0.69
N PHE A 96 18.21 -1.60 -0.54
CA PHE A 96 19.12 -1.27 -1.64
C PHE A 96 19.09 0.20 -2.01
N THR A 97 18.02 0.93 -1.64
CA THR A 97 17.86 2.35 -1.96
C THR A 97 17.21 3.12 -0.81
N THR A 98 17.11 4.42 -0.96
CA THR A 98 16.53 5.30 0.05
C THR A 98 15.00 5.24 0.05
N VAL A 99 14.38 5.63 1.17
CA VAL A 99 12.93 5.81 1.27
C VAL A 99 12.44 6.78 0.20
N ALA A 100 13.17 7.89 -0.03
CA ALA A 100 12.82 8.88 -1.04
C ALA A 100 12.76 8.28 -2.45
N ASN A 101 13.78 7.51 -2.86
CA ASN A 101 13.79 6.83 -4.15
C ASN A 101 12.67 5.79 -4.26
N THR A 102 12.39 5.06 -3.19
CA THR A 102 11.28 4.09 -3.15
C THR A 102 9.95 4.80 -3.35
N LEU A 103 9.65 5.85 -2.59
CA LEU A 103 8.41 6.62 -2.70
C LEU A 103 8.27 7.30 -4.07
N LEU A 104 9.38 7.78 -4.65
CA LEU A 104 9.41 8.31 -6.00
C LEU A 104 8.90 7.27 -7.02
N VAL A 105 9.40 6.05 -6.93
CA VAL A 105 8.97 4.96 -7.83
C VAL A 105 7.51 4.58 -7.56
N LEU A 106 7.07 4.53 -6.30
CA LEU A 106 5.69 4.23 -5.93
C LEU A 106 4.70 5.29 -6.45
N SER A 107 5.14 6.54 -6.60
CA SER A 107 4.30 7.61 -7.13
C SER A 107 3.84 7.39 -8.59
N LEU A 108 4.47 6.49 -9.31
CA LEU A 108 4.04 6.05 -10.63
C LEU A 108 2.81 5.13 -10.58
N GLY A 109 2.41 4.66 -9.39
CA GLY A 109 1.29 3.73 -9.21
C GLY A 109 -0.01 4.16 -9.87
N PRO A 110 -0.52 5.39 -9.64
CA PRO A 110 -1.74 5.85 -10.31
C PRO A 110 -1.63 5.89 -11.84
N LEU A 111 -0.48 6.27 -12.39
CA LEU A 111 -0.24 6.29 -13.83
C LEU A 111 -0.27 4.86 -14.41
N ILE A 112 0.48 3.93 -13.81
CA ILE A 112 0.53 2.52 -14.25
C ILE A 112 -0.86 1.89 -14.12
N THR A 113 -1.57 2.16 -13.03
CA THR A 113 -2.92 1.66 -12.79
C THR A 113 -3.90 2.21 -13.83
N ALA A 114 -3.82 3.50 -14.17
CA ALA A 114 -4.67 4.11 -15.18
C ALA A 114 -4.43 3.50 -16.57
N LEU A 115 -3.16 3.36 -16.96
CA LEU A 115 -2.79 2.75 -18.24
C LEU A 115 -3.26 1.30 -18.34
N LEU A 116 -3.03 0.50 -17.28
CA LEU A 116 -3.44 -0.90 -17.25
C LEU A 116 -4.95 -1.06 -17.22
N ALA A 117 -5.67 -0.24 -16.45
CA ALA A 117 -7.13 -0.23 -16.43
C ALA A 117 -7.72 0.13 -17.80
N ARG A 118 -7.14 1.11 -18.49
CA ARG A 118 -7.55 1.47 -19.85
C ARG A 118 -7.31 0.32 -20.84
N ALA A 119 -6.14 -0.35 -20.76
CA ALA A 119 -5.79 -1.43 -21.67
C ALA A 119 -6.64 -2.69 -21.45
N VAL A 120 -6.83 -3.10 -20.18
CA VAL A 120 -7.47 -4.38 -19.83
C VAL A 120 -8.99 -4.28 -19.69
N LEU A 121 -9.47 -3.20 -19.05
CA LEU A 121 -10.90 -3.01 -18.76
C LEU A 121 -11.59 -2.18 -19.83
N LYS A 122 -10.82 -1.56 -20.75
CA LYS A 122 -11.31 -0.61 -21.75
C LYS A 122 -12.14 0.53 -21.14
N ALA A 123 -11.91 0.82 -19.85
CA ALA A 123 -12.65 1.82 -19.11
C ALA A 123 -12.17 3.23 -19.51
N PRO A 124 -13.09 4.16 -19.83
CA PRO A 124 -12.74 5.55 -20.06
C PRO A 124 -12.26 6.16 -18.73
N ILE A 125 -11.11 6.83 -18.77
CA ILE A 125 -10.58 7.56 -17.62
C ILE A 125 -10.88 9.03 -17.83
N ALA A 126 -11.52 9.65 -16.83
CA ALA A 126 -11.89 11.05 -16.91
C ALA A 126 -10.63 11.94 -17.05
N PRO A 127 -10.66 13.01 -17.89
CA PRO A 127 -9.52 13.93 -18.03
C PRO A 127 -9.03 14.50 -16.70
N ARG A 128 -9.96 14.78 -15.77
CA ARG A 128 -9.64 15.24 -14.40
C ARG A 128 -8.72 14.28 -13.65
N THR A 129 -8.90 12.95 -13.83
CA THR A 129 -8.08 11.94 -13.18
C THR A 129 -6.66 11.97 -13.75
N TRP A 130 -6.48 12.20 -15.05
CA TRP A 130 -5.18 12.40 -15.67
C TRP A 130 -4.47 13.64 -15.14
N THR A 131 -5.19 14.76 -15.00
CA THR A 131 -4.61 15.98 -14.42
C THR A 131 -4.22 15.80 -12.95
N ALA A 132 -5.03 15.06 -12.16
CA ALA A 132 -4.71 14.75 -10.79
C ALA A 132 -3.46 13.84 -10.67
N ILE A 133 -3.35 12.82 -11.54
CA ILE A 133 -2.16 11.95 -11.61
C ILE A 133 -0.91 12.79 -11.92
N ALA A 134 -0.97 13.65 -12.94
CA ALA A 134 0.15 14.48 -13.34
C ALA A 134 0.56 15.45 -12.20
N ALA A 135 -0.41 16.13 -11.57
CA ALA A 135 -0.15 17.06 -10.48
C ALA A 135 0.42 16.35 -9.22
N ALA A 136 -0.14 15.18 -8.85
CA ALA A 136 0.37 14.40 -7.72
C ALA A 136 1.78 13.88 -7.99
N THR A 137 2.04 13.36 -9.20
CA THR A 137 3.38 12.91 -9.60
C THR A 137 4.39 14.07 -9.56
N ALA A 138 4.02 15.25 -10.09
CA ALA A 138 4.87 16.44 -10.05
C ALA A 138 5.19 16.86 -8.61
N GLY A 139 4.20 16.84 -7.71
CA GLY A 139 4.40 17.14 -6.28
C GLY A 139 5.40 16.19 -5.60
N ILE A 140 5.27 14.89 -5.86
CA ILE A 140 6.17 13.88 -5.29
C ILE A 140 7.58 13.98 -5.90
N LEU A 141 7.69 14.22 -7.21
CA LEU A 141 8.99 14.49 -7.86
C LEU A 141 9.68 15.69 -7.22
N TRP A 142 8.93 16.78 -6.99
CA TRP A 142 9.43 17.95 -6.31
C TRP A 142 9.96 17.63 -4.90
N MET A 143 9.20 16.88 -4.10
CA MET A 143 9.65 16.43 -2.78
C MET A 143 10.95 15.62 -2.87
N ALA A 144 11.05 14.72 -3.85
CA ALA A 144 12.22 13.85 -4.02
C ALA A 144 13.49 14.63 -4.42
N THR A 145 13.38 15.69 -5.24
CA THR A 145 14.53 16.50 -5.65
C THR A 145 15.17 17.28 -4.50
N GLN A 146 14.40 17.52 -3.44
CA GLN A 146 14.85 18.27 -2.26
C GLN A 146 15.21 17.35 -1.08
N ALA A 147 15.00 16.05 -1.21
CA ALA A 147 15.42 15.10 -0.18
C ALA A 147 16.95 15.04 -0.11
N ALA A 148 17.49 15.12 1.11
CA ALA A 148 18.93 14.99 1.32
C ALA A 148 19.45 13.67 0.71
N PRO A 149 20.60 13.68 0.02
CA PRO A 149 21.19 12.46 -0.50
C PRO A 149 21.50 11.54 0.68
N ALA A 150 20.76 10.46 0.80
CA ALA A 150 21.12 9.43 1.76
C ALA A 150 22.41 8.79 1.26
N THR A 151 23.38 8.64 2.13
CA THR A 151 24.58 7.84 1.91
C THR A 151 24.17 6.38 1.79
N ALA A 152 23.66 6.00 0.64
CA ALA A 152 23.27 4.63 0.37
C ALA A 152 24.52 3.82 0.08
N ALA A 153 25.02 3.12 1.07
CA ALA A 153 25.83 1.94 0.83
C ALA A 153 24.90 0.92 0.12
N GLY A 154 24.89 0.88 -1.20
CA GLY A 154 24.00 -0.03 -1.87
C GLY A 154 24.03 0.06 -3.38
N ARG A 155 23.10 -0.64 -3.98
CA ARG A 155 22.85 -0.65 -5.42
C ARG A 155 21.53 0.10 -5.70
N PRO A 156 21.53 1.46 -5.73
CA PRO A 156 20.29 2.25 -5.75
C PRO A 156 19.42 1.93 -6.97
N LEU A 157 20.01 1.66 -8.12
CA LEU A 157 19.27 1.25 -9.32
C LEU A 157 18.54 -0.10 -9.10
N LEU A 158 19.20 -1.08 -8.47
CA LEU A 158 18.55 -2.35 -8.14
C LEU A 158 17.39 -2.15 -7.17
N GLY A 159 17.58 -1.31 -6.15
CA GLY A 159 16.51 -0.95 -5.22
C GLY A 159 15.31 -0.30 -5.91
N MET A 160 15.56 0.62 -6.85
CA MET A 160 14.50 1.25 -7.64
C MET A 160 13.79 0.27 -8.57
N LEU A 161 14.50 -0.67 -9.18
CA LEU A 161 13.90 -1.74 -10.01
C LEU A 161 13.03 -2.68 -9.16
N ILE A 162 13.49 -3.04 -7.97
CA ILE A 162 12.68 -3.82 -7.03
C ILE A 162 11.46 -3.01 -6.60
N ALA A 163 11.63 -1.73 -6.24
CA ALA A 163 10.53 -0.83 -5.89
C ALA A 163 9.49 -0.73 -7.01
N PHE A 164 9.91 -0.73 -8.28
CA PHE A 164 9.00 -0.64 -9.42
C PHE A 164 8.04 -1.83 -9.53
N SER A 165 8.39 -2.99 -8.99
CA SER A 165 7.48 -4.13 -8.94
C SER A 165 6.24 -3.86 -8.05
N VAL A 166 6.34 -2.95 -7.07
CA VAL A 166 5.23 -2.59 -6.17
C VAL A 166 4.08 -1.92 -6.93
N PRO A 167 4.27 -0.79 -7.65
CA PRO A 167 3.19 -0.14 -8.38
C PRO A 167 2.67 -1.02 -9.54
N VAL A 168 3.51 -1.86 -10.16
CA VAL A 168 3.07 -2.82 -11.17
C VAL A 168 2.16 -3.88 -10.55
N ALA A 169 2.57 -4.50 -9.44
CA ALA A 169 1.77 -5.49 -8.73
C ALA A 169 0.46 -4.89 -8.20
N SER A 170 0.52 -3.65 -7.68
CA SER A 170 -0.67 -2.91 -7.24
C SER A 170 -1.64 -2.67 -8.39
N ALA A 171 -1.15 -2.24 -9.56
CA ALA A 171 -1.98 -2.02 -10.73
C ALA A 171 -2.65 -3.32 -11.22
N ILE A 172 -1.90 -4.43 -11.28
CA ILE A 172 -2.46 -5.75 -11.64
C ILE A 172 -3.51 -6.17 -10.61
N ASN A 173 -3.24 -6.00 -9.32
CA ASN A 173 -4.17 -6.32 -8.26
C ASN A 173 -5.46 -5.50 -8.38
N LEU A 174 -5.37 -4.18 -8.52
CA LEU A 174 -6.52 -3.30 -8.64
C LEU A 174 -7.37 -3.60 -9.89
N VAL A 175 -6.74 -3.88 -11.02
CA VAL A 175 -7.44 -4.28 -12.25
C VAL A 175 -8.12 -5.65 -12.06
N THR A 176 -7.48 -6.60 -11.38
CA THR A 176 -8.06 -7.90 -11.03
C THR A 176 -9.28 -7.72 -10.11
N LEU A 177 -9.16 -6.90 -9.07
CA LEU A 177 -10.27 -6.55 -8.18
C LEU A 177 -11.46 -5.95 -8.95
N GLN A 178 -11.21 -5.03 -9.87
CA GLN A 178 -12.27 -4.43 -10.67
C GLN A 178 -12.93 -5.40 -11.65
N LYS A 179 -12.13 -6.22 -12.32
CA LYS A 179 -12.64 -7.21 -13.28
C LYS A 179 -13.54 -8.24 -12.62
N THR A 180 -13.31 -8.55 -11.34
CA THR A 180 -13.98 -9.62 -10.60
C THR A 180 -14.96 -9.14 -9.54
N ARG A 181 -15.00 -7.85 -9.24
CA ARG A 181 -15.73 -7.23 -8.11
C ARG A 181 -17.18 -7.67 -7.94
N ALA A 182 -17.87 -8.01 -9.02
CA ALA A 182 -19.27 -8.45 -9.00
C ALA A 182 -19.44 -9.95 -8.73
N ARG A 183 -18.37 -10.75 -8.84
CA ARG A 183 -18.45 -12.21 -8.86
C ARG A 183 -17.73 -12.87 -7.68
N VAL A 184 -16.67 -12.26 -7.17
CA VAL A 184 -15.75 -12.91 -6.23
C VAL A 184 -15.37 -11.95 -5.09
N ASP A 185 -15.35 -12.48 -3.86
CA ASP A 185 -14.76 -11.78 -2.71
C ASP A 185 -13.25 -12.02 -2.70
N LEU A 186 -12.47 -10.95 -2.91
CA LEU A 186 -11.00 -11.00 -2.92
C LEU A 186 -10.36 -10.53 -1.59
N VAL A 187 -11.15 -10.29 -0.53
CA VAL A 187 -10.59 -10.04 0.81
C VAL A 187 -9.71 -11.22 1.29
N PRO A 188 -10.08 -12.51 1.03
CA PRO A 188 -9.22 -13.65 1.38
C PRO A 188 -7.86 -13.66 0.68
N ALA A 189 -7.71 -12.95 -0.44
CA ALA A 189 -6.43 -12.84 -1.13
C ALA A 189 -5.37 -12.09 -0.31
N VAL A 190 -5.78 -11.20 0.59
CA VAL A 190 -4.87 -10.52 1.53
C VAL A 190 -4.24 -11.54 2.49
N PHE A 191 -5.04 -12.50 3.00
CA PHE A 191 -4.52 -13.61 3.79
C PHE A 191 -3.49 -14.43 3.01
N LEU A 192 -3.82 -14.80 1.78
CA LEU A 192 -2.92 -15.57 0.92
C LEU A 192 -1.61 -14.81 0.66
N GLY A 193 -1.69 -13.51 0.40
CA GLY A 193 -0.51 -12.65 0.23
C GLY A 193 0.38 -12.62 1.48
N GLY A 194 -0.22 -12.51 2.66
CA GLY A 194 0.50 -12.59 3.93
C GLY A 194 1.19 -13.94 4.14
N VAL A 195 0.49 -15.05 3.87
CA VAL A 195 1.07 -16.41 3.99
C VAL A 195 2.22 -16.62 3.00
N ILE A 196 2.03 -16.25 1.73
CA ILE A 196 3.10 -16.40 0.71
C ILE A 196 4.31 -15.55 1.08
N SER A 197 4.09 -14.29 1.47
CA SER A 197 5.16 -13.38 1.88
C SER A 197 5.92 -13.92 3.09
N ALA A 198 5.22 -14.37 4.13
CA ALA A 198 5.84 -14.94 5.33
C ALA A 198 6.63 -16.21 4.98
N ALA A 199 6.07 -17.13 4.20
CA ALA A 199 6.74 -18.36 3.81
C ALA A 199 8.03 -18.11 3.02
N LEU A 200 8.01 -17.13 2.08
CA LEU A 200 9.18 -16.78 1.29
C LEU A 200 10.27 -16.06 2.11
N MET A 201 9.87 -15.28 3.12
CA MET A 201 10.81 -14.54 3.95
C MET A 201 11.37 -15.37 5.12
N LEU A 202 10.70 -16.44 5.53
CA LEU A 202 11.12 -17.27 6.68
C LEU A 202 12.58 -17.73 6.60
N PRO A 203 13.08 -18.33 5.49
CA PRO A 203 14.46 -18.80 5.43
C PRO A 203 15.51 -17.67 5.52
N LEU A 204 15.11 -16.44 5.12
CA LEU A 204 15.99 -15.27 5.15
C LEU A 204 15.88 -14.50 6.49
N ALA A 205 14.84 -14.76 7.26
CA ALA A 205 14.56 -14.11 8.53
C ALA A 205 15.27 -14.82 9.73
N LEU A 206 15.77 -16.00 9.52
CA LEU A 206 16.45 -16.78 10.57
C LEU A 206 17.94 -16.43 10.66
N PRO A 207 18.52 -16.42 11.88
CA PRO A 207 17.85 -16.58 13.18
C PRO A 207 17.09 -15.30 13.59
N PHE A 208 15.95 -15.46 14.29
CA PHE A 208 15.18 -14.33 14.79
C PHE A 208 15.93 -13.57 15.89
N GLN A 209 15.88 -12.23 15.80
CA GLN A 209 16.54 -11.31 16.73
C GLN A 209 15.54 -10.42 17.50
N ALA A 210 14.27 -10.39 17.05
CA ALA A 210 13.24 -9.54 17.62
C ALA A 210 12.93 -9.92 19.07
N ALA A 211 13.05 -8.96 19.98
CA ALA A 211 12.63 -9.08 21.37
C ALA A 211 11.09 -9.07 21.48
N PRO A 212 10.50 -9.49 22.62
CA PRO A 212 9.04 -9.47 22.82
C PRO A 212 8.39 -8.11 22.55
N ARG A 213 9.08 -7.00 22.87
CA ARG A 213 8.62 -5.64 22.55
C ARG A 213 8.56 -5.40 21.04
N ASP A 214 9.58 -5.84 20.31
CA ASP A 214 9.63 -5.70 18.85
C ASP A 214 8.54 -6.54 18.19
N LEU A 215 8.30 -7.76 18.69
CA LEU A 215 7.20 -8.60 18.21
C LEU A 215 5.83 -7.94 18.39
N LEU A 216 5.62 -7.22 19.51
CA LEU A 216 4.40 -6.46 19.72
C LEU A 216 4.24 -5.33 18.69
N LEU A 217 5.30 -4.58 18.43
CA LEU A 217 5.31 -3.52 17.41
C LEU A 217 5.08 -4.09 16.01
N LEU A 218 5.69 -5.24 15.71
CA LEU A 218 5.50 -5.96 14.45
C LEU A 218 4.09 -6.52 14.31
N ALA A 219 3.44 -6.92 15.42
CA ALA A 219 2.05 -7.31 15.43
C ALA A 219 1.13 -6.10 15.14
N VAL A 220 1.40 -4.94 15.73
CA VAL A 220 0.69 -3.69 15.41
C VAL A 220 0.83 -3.37 13.93
N LEU A 221 2.04 -3.46 13.37
CA LEU A 221 2.26 -3.27 11.94
C LEU A 221 1.52 -4.32 11.10
N GLY A 222 1.56 -5.59 11.48
CA GLY A 222 0.87 -6.64 10.76
C GLY A 222 -0.65 -6.47 10.76
N PHE A 223 -1.24 -6.14 11.90
CA PHE A 223 -2.68 -6.01 12.05
C PHE A 223 -3.21 -4.70 11.49
N PHE A 224 -2.69 -3.57 11.96
CA PHE A 224 -3.26 -2.25 11.70
C PHE A 224 -2.63 -1.54 10.50
N GLN A 225 -1.36 -1.81 10.19
CA GLN A 225 -0.70 -1.18 9.05
C GLN A 225 -0.78 -2.03 7.78
N LEU A 226 -0.93 -3.35 7.90
CA LEU A 226 -0.94 -4.24 6.74
C LEU A 226 -2.31 -4.93 6.55
N GLY A 227 -2.75 -5.76 7.49
CA GLY A 227 -3.94 -6.59 7.34
C GLY A 227 -5.22 -5.79 7.16
N LEU A 228 -5.54 -4.93 8.12
CA LEU A 228 -6.76 -4.12 8.10
C LEU A 228 -6.85 -3.18 6.89
N PRO A 229 -5.86 -2.35 6.58
CA PRO A 229 -5.99 -1.41 5.47
C PRO A 229 -6.07 -2.11 4.11
N CYS A 230 -5.38 -3.24 3.94
CA CYS A 230 -5.50 -4.02 2.71
C CYS A 230 -6.91 -4.59 2.53
N MET A 231 -7.56 -5.07 3.61
CA MET A 231 -8.98 -5.48 3.56
C MET A 231 -9.89 -4.30 3.22
N LEU A 232 -9.69 -3.13 3.84
CA LEU A 232 -10.47 -1.91 3.57
C LEU A 232 -10.33 -1.48 2.10
N MET A 233 -9.10 -1.51 1.56
CA MET A 233 -8.86 -1.20 0.16
C MET A 233 -9.60 -2.17 -0.78
N VAL A 234 -9.57 -3.48 -0.52
CA VAL A 234 -10.29 -4.47 -1.34
C VAL A 234 -11.79 -4.20 -1.31
N VAL A 235 -12.35 -3.81 -0.16
CA VAL A 235 -13.76 -3.45 -0.04
C VAL A 235 -14.06 -2.15 -0.78
N ALA A 236 -13.23 -1.13 -0.64
CA ALA A 236 -13.39 0.16 -1.32
C ALA A 236 -13.28 0.05 -2.84
N ALA A 237 -12.37 -0.80 -3.35
CA ALA A 237 -12.16 -1.04 -4.77
C ALA A 237 -13.39 -1.64 -5.51
N ARG A 238 -14.41 -2.09 -4.77
CA ARG A 238 -15.69 -2.53 -5.35
C ARG A 238 -16.53 -1.37 -5.86
N SER A 239 -16.31 -0.16 -5.32
CA SER A 239 -17.11 1.03 -5.60
C SER A 239 -16.31 2.18 -6.20
N LEU A 240 -14.99 2.13 -6.13
CA LEU A 240 -14.07 3.09 -6.71
C LEU A 240 -13.43 2.53 -7.98
N SER A 241 -13.02 3.41 -8.90
CA SER A 241 -12.19 3.00 -10.03
C SER A 241 -10.75 2.69 -9.59
N ALA A 242 -10.03 1.85 -10.34
CA ALA A 242 -8.66 1.50 -9.98
C ALA A 242 -7.73 2.72 -9.91
N PRO A 243 -7.81 3.71 -10.83
CA PRO A 243 -7.02 4.94 -10.70
C PRO A 243 -7.40 5.78 -9.47
N GLU A 244 -8.69 5.83 -9.07
CA GLU A 244 -9.13 6.53 -7.84
C GLU A 244 -8.54 5.88 -6.59
N VAL A 245 -8.58 4.55 -6.48
CA VAL A 245 -7.97 3.82 -5.37
C VAL A 245 -6.46 4.08 -5.31
N ALA A 246 -5.77 4.04 -6.46
CA ALA A 246 -4.34 4.29 -6.52
C ALA A 246 -3.98 5.74 -6.16
N LEU A 247 -4.78 6.73 -6.61
CA LEU A 247 -4.60 8.13 -6.24
C LEU A 247 -4.80 8.35 -4.73
N LEU A 248 -5.90 7.84 -4.16
CA LEU A 248 -6.17 7.95 -2.73
C LEU A 248 -5.07 7.27 -1.88
N GLY A 249 -4.45 6.21 -2.39
CA GLY A 249 -3.29 5.59 -1.77
C GLY A 249 -2.09 6.53 -1.60
N LEU A 250 -1.93 7.54 -2.44
CA LEU A 250 -0.84 8.52 -2.31
C LEU A 250 -0.94 9.39 -1.04
N LEU A 251 -2.08 9.38 -0.34
CA LEU A 251 -2.19 10.01 1.00
C LEU A 251 -1.14 9.44 1.97
N GLU A 252 -0.77 8.19 1.82
CA GLU A 252 0.30 7.57 2.61
C GLU A 252 1.63 8.35 2.49
N VAL A 253 1.96 8.80 1.28
CA VAL A 253 3.21 9.52 1.00
C VAL A 253 3.25 10.89 1.69
N VAL A 254 2.10 11.51 1.86
CA VAL A 254 1.96 12.82 2.53
C VAL A 254 1.87 12.67 4.04
N LEU A 255 1.10 11.70 4.50
CA LEU A 255 0.89 11.46 5.94
C LEU A 255 2.11 10.84 6.62
N GLY A 256 2.93 10.06 5.90
CA GLY A 256 4.15 9.45 6.45
C GLY A 256 5.10 10.47 7.09
N PRO A 257 5.55 11.52 6.37
CA PRO A 257 6.34 12.60 6.94
C PRO A 257 5.66 13.34 8.09
N LEU A 258 4.33 13.50 8.04
CA LEU A 258 3.56 14.13 9.12
C LEU A 258 3.67 13.31 10.43
N TRP A 259 3.51 12.01 10.37
CA TRP A 259 3.68 11.13 11.52
C TRP A 259 5.12 11.09 12.02
N ALA A 260 6.12 11.13 11.11
CA ALA A 260 7.52 11.23 11.49
C ALA A 260 7.81 12.54 12.26
N TRP A 261 7.19 13.64 11.86
CA TRP A 261 7.29 14.91 12.60
C TRP A 261 6.66 14.81 13.99
N LEU A 262 5.40 14.36 14.07
CA LEU A 262 4.65 14.31 15.33
C LEU A 262 5.20 13.24 16.30
N GLY A 263 5.67 12.10 15.79
CA GLY A 263 6.07 10.95 16.61
C GLY A 263 7.58 10.77 16.79
N ALA A 264 8.41 11.41 15.96
CA ALA A 264 9.87 11.31 16.01
C ALA A 264 10.58 12.68 16.06
N GLY A 265 9.82 13.80 16.08
CA GLY A 265 10.38 15.14 16.13
C GLY A 265 11.10 15.60 14.84
N GLU A 266 10.92 14.87 13.74
CA GLU A 266 11.56 15.20 12.46
C GLU A 266 10.77 16.30 11.75
N VAL A 267 11.30 17.52 11.73
CA VAL A 267 10.65 18.65 11.05
C VAL A 267 10.69 18.42 9.52
N PRO A 268 9.52 18.39 8.84
CA PRO A 268 9.48 18.22 7.39
C PRO A 268 10.18 19.37 6.67
N ALA A 269 10.94 19.07 5.63
CA ALA A 269 11.51 20.10 4.76
C ALA A 269 10.37 20.91 4.09
N ALA A 270 10.63 22.18 3.78
CA ALA A 270 9.69 23.06 3.09
C ALA A 270 9.17 22.44 1.77
N ALA A 271 10.02 21.73 1.05
CA ALA A 271 9.64 21.00 -0.17
C ALA A 271 8.65 19.87 0.10
N THR A 272 8.77 19.17 1.23
CA THR A 272 7.81 18.13 1.65
C THR A 272 6.43 18.75 1.91
N LEU A 273 6.39 19.92 2.54
CA LEU A 273 5.14 20.65 2.79
C LEU A 273 4.52 21.14 1.47
N ALA A 274 5.32 21.76 0.58
CA ALA A 274 4.85 22.28 -0.70
C ALA A 274 4.37 21.16 -1.63
N GLY A 275 5.18 20.10 -1.81
CA GLY A 275 4.80 18.94 -2.63
C GLY A 275 3.61 18.18 -2.06
N GLY A 276 3.57 18.00 -0.74
CA GLY A 276 2.44 17.38 -0.04
C GLY A 276 1.13 18.17 -0.23
N THR A 277 1.18 19.49 -0.16
CA THR A 277 0.02 20.37 -0.43
C THR A 277 -0.47 20.19 -1.87
N LEU A 278 0.44 20.10 -2.85
CA LEU A 278 0.08 19.87 -4.25
C LEU A 278 -0.59 18.49 -4.43
N VAL A 279 -0.05 17.44 -3.80
CA VAL A 279 -0.65 16.10 -3.83
C VAL A 279 -2.05 16.11 -3.22
N LEU A 280 -2.20 16.66 -2.01
CA LEU A 280 -3.50 16.76 -1.32
C LEU A 280 -4.50 17.57 -2.14
N GLY A 281 -4.07 18.71 -2.70
CA GLY A 281 -4.90 19.54 -3.57
C GLY A 281 -5.40 18.75 -4.79
N ALA A 282 -4.52 18.02 -5.47
CA ALA A 282 -4.87 17.20 -6.62
C ALA A 282 -5.90 16.10 -6.25
N LEU A 283 -5.70 15.42 -5.11
CA LEU A 283 -6.63 14.39 -4.62
C LEU A 283 -8.00 14.97 -4.29
N VAL A 284 -8.03 16.04 -3.49
CA VAL A 284 -9.29 16.68 -3.06
C VAL A 284 -10.08 17.19 -4.28
N LEU A 285 -9.43 17.85 -5.21
CA LEU A 285 -10.08 18.36 -6.42
C LEU A 285 -10.62 17.23 -7.30
N ASN A 286 -9.87 16.14 -7.48
CA ASN A 286 -10.34 14.98 -8.22
C ASN A 286 -11.57 14.35 -7.57
N GLU A 287 -11.56 14.15 -6.25
CA GLU A 287 -12.66 13.51 -5.53
C GLU A 287 -13.91 14.42 -5.47
N LEU A 288 -13.76 15.72 -5.24
CA LEU A 288 -14.88 16.66 -5.29
C LEU A 288 -15.52 16.71 -6.68
N ALA A 289 -14.72 16.69 -7.74
CA ALA A 289 -15.23 16.65 -9.11
C ALA A 289 -15.91 15.30 -9.43
N SER A 290 -15.40 14.19 -8.88
CA SER A 290 -16.02 12.86 -9.00
C SER A 290 -17.40 12.82 -8.34
N LEU A 291 -17.50 13.33 -7.12
CA LEU A 291 -18.76 13.40 -6.37
C LEU A 291 -19.82 14.30 -7.04
N ARG A 292 -19.40 15.38 -7.71
CA ARG A 292 -20.32 16.26 -8.47
C ARG A 292 -20.80 15.59 -9.76
N ALA A 293 -19.94 14.86 -10.43
CA ALA A 293 -20.30 14.15 -11.67
C ALA A 293 -21.27 12.97 -11.44
N GLY A 294 -21.14 12.28 -10.31
CA GLY A 294 -22.04 11.18 -9.93
C GLY A 294 -23.42 11.61 -9.41
N ARG A 295 -23.66 12.92 -9.28
CA ARG A 295 -24.98 13.50 -8.91
C ARG A 295 -25.82 13.93 -10.11
N ARG A 296 -25.23 13.93 -11.31
CA ARG A 296 -25.92 14.20 -12.58
C ARG A 296 -26.25 12.90 -13.29
#